data_bc326829cf11c263e8591d3273f3e74e
#
_entry.id   bc326829cf11c263e8591d3273f3e74e
#
_cell.length_a   1.000
_cell.length_b   1.000
_cell.length_c   1.000
_cell.angle_alpha   90.00
_cell.angle_beta   90.00
_cell.angle_gamma   90.00
#
_symmetry.space_group_name_H-M   'P 1'
#
loop_
_entity.id
_entity.type
_entity.pdbx_description
1 polymer ?
#
loop_
_entity_poly.entity_id
_entity_poly.type
_entity_poly.pdbx_seq_one_letter_code
_entity_poly.pdbx_strand_id
1 'polypeptide(L)'
;MKAVRPLVGCVALLSIVAGATGRTPDSAVLIASEAPSLVLNLYFTSSDSLAVASRRVLMAEADSIWKLGHVRLNWLRESTEAEEGPSLRVLVVARPVPQASEYSPWTVAELMRLGGSQATAIASTIGARRILDEGRRQLLQEPVALEDYRLGLVLGRAVSHEIGHYLLQTNTHATRGLMRARIDAREFADLRSGSFHLDRAAEAHLAALAASGNLSTETTSGFSYPSP
;
A
#
# COMPACT_ATOMS: atom_id res chain seq x y z
N MET A 1 -3.30 -17.20 -58.31
CA MET A 1 -4.12 -16.05 -58.73
C MET A 1 -5.52 -16.24 -58.17
N LYS A 2 -5.89 -15.54 -57.09
CA LYS A 2 -7.25 -15.46 -56.55
C LYS A 2 -7.56 -14.01 -56.22
N ALA A 3 -8.61 -13.52 -56.81
CA ALA A 3 -9.04 -12.12 -56.83
C ALA A 3 -9.65 -11.72 -55.50
N VAL A 4 -9.30 -10.52 -55.03
CA VAL A 4 -9.91 -9.83 -53.90
C VAL A 4 -10.98 -8.90 -54.40
N ARG A 5 -12.21 -9.04 -53.91
CA ARG A 5 -13.34 -8.14 -54.15
C ARG A 5 -13.42 -7.07 -53.08
N PRO A 6 -13.62 -5.80 -53.41
CA PRO A 6 -13.87 -4.76 -52.41
C PRO A 6 -15.37 -4.70 -52.07
N LEU A 7 -15.70 -4.59 -50.79
CA LEU A 7 -17.03 -4.30 -50.30
C LEU A 7 -17.21 -2.78 -50.18
N VAL A 8 -18.18 -2.28 -50.96
CA VAL A 8 -18.66 -0.90 -50.90
C VAL A 8 -19.73 -0.82 -49.82
N GLY A 9 -19.47 -0.05 -48.74
CA GLY A 9 -20.43 0.23 -47.69
C GLY A 9 -21.10 1.58 -47.88
N CYS A 10 -22.43 1.57 -47.96
CA CYS A 10 -23.34 2.70 -48.07
C CYS A 10 -23.26 3.64 -46.88
N VAL A 11 -23.09 4.92 -47.14
CA VAL A 11 -23.30 6.01 -46.20
C VAL A 11 -24.75 6.47 -46.29
N ALA A 12 -25.51 6.31 -45.23
CA ALA A 12 -26.84 6.89 -45.08
C ALA A 12 -26.75 8.20 -44.32
N LEU A 13 -27.01 9.30 -45.02
CA LEU A 13 -27.20 10.63 -44.43
C LEU A 13 -28.62 10.71 -43.89
N LEU A 14 -28.79 10.91 -42.61
CA LEU A 14 -30.04 11.25 -41.97
C LEU A 14 -29.96 12.70 -41.47
N SER A 15 -30.59 13.62 -42.18
CA SER A 15 -30.78 14.99 -41.76
C SER A 15 -32.03 15.07 -40.91
N ILE A 16 -31.94 15.43 -39.66
CA ILE A 16 -33.08 15.80 -38.81
C ILE A 16 -32.90 17.25 -38.39
N VAL A 17 -33.71 18.10 -38.97
CA VAL A 17 -33.95 19.46 -38.47
C VAL A 17 -35.10 19.36 -37.47
N ALA A 18 -34.81 19.71 -36.20
CA ALA A 18 -35.85 20.00 -35.24
C ALA A 18 -35.37 21.13 -34.34
N GLY A 19 -35.95 22.30 -34.56
CA GLY A 19 -35.82 23.43 -33.65
C GLY A 19 -36.59 23.13 -32.37
N ALA A 20 -35.90 23.25 -31.23
CA ALA A 20 -36.57 23.38 -29.94
C ALA A 20 -35.71 24.35 -29.10
N THR A 21 -36.26 25.50 -28.83
CA THR A 21 -35.81 26.42 -27.79
C THR A 21 -35.97 25.77 -26.42
N GLY A 22 -34.96 25.06 -25.97
CA GLY A 22 -34.92 24.41 -24.66
C GLY A 22 -33.81 25.04 -23.84
N ARG A 23 -34.16 25.65 -22.73
CA ARG A 23 -33.26 26.08 -21.65
C ARG A 23 -32.22 25.00 -21.40
N THR A 24 -30.96 25.33 -21.55
CA THR A 24 -29.85 24.50 -21.07
C THR A 24 -30.03 24.30 -19.58
N PRO A 25 -30.19 23.04 -19.10
CA PRO A 25 -30.07 22.82 -17.67
C PRO A 25 -28.65 23.19 -17.29
N ASP A 26 -28.56 24.09 -16.31
CA ASP A 26 -27.33 24.43 -15.61
C ASP A 26 -26.63 23.10 -15.27
N SER A 27 -25.53 22.81 -15.96
CA SER A 27 -24.70 21.64 -15.64
C SER A 27 -24.09 21.92 -14.30
N ALA A 28 -24.84 21.59 -13.24
CA ALA A 28 -24.27 21.47 -11.92
C ALA A 28 -23.12 20.44 -12.05
N VAL A 29 -21.92 20.94 -12.18
CA VAL A 29 -20.70 20.17 -12.01
C VAL A 29 -20.83 19.58 -10.60
N LEU A 30 -21.27 18.33 -10.54
CA LEU A 30 -21.18 17.53 -9.33
C LEU A 30 -19.67 17.44 -9.04
N ILE A 31 -19.20 18.39 -8.24
CA ILE A 31 -17.90 18.25 -7.57
C ILE A 31 -18.10 17.02 -6.72
N ALA A 32 -17.60 15.88 -7.24
CA ALA A 32 -17.51 14.67 -6.44
C ALA A 32 -16.72 15.07 -5.19
N SER A 33 -17.41 15.19 -4.07
CA SER A 33 -16.78 15.41 -2.77
C SER A 33 -15.83 14.24 -2.59
N GLU A 34 -14.53 14.49 -2.69
CA GLU A 34 -13.54 13.48 -2.37
C GLU A 34 -13.88 12.95 -0.98
N ALA A 35 -14.04 11.64 -0.88
CA ALA A 35 -14.26 11.00 0.40
C ALA A 35 -13.14 11.44 1.37
N PRO A 36 -13.45 11.72 2.64
CA PRO A 36 -12.45 12.16 3.59
C PRO A 36 -11.31 11.15 3.62
N SER A 37 -10.09 11.61 3.35
CA SER A 37 -8.90 10.77 3.34
C SER A 37 -8.14 10.99 4.63
N LEU A 38 -7.76 9.89 5.29
CA LEU A 38 -6.85 9.93 6.41
C LEU A 38 -5.45 10.27 5.93
N VAL A 39 -4.79 11.24 6.57
CA VAL A 39 -3.39 11.56 6.27
C VAL A 39 -2.52 10.96 7.38
N LEU A 40 -1.52 10.17 6.99
CA LEU A 40 -0.52 9.62 7.90
C LEU A 40 0.86 10.19 7.56
N ASN A 41 1.49 10.86 8.52
CA ASN A 41 2.84 11.38 8.40
C ASN A 41 3.86 10.27 8.67
N LEU A 42 4.75 10.01 7.71
CA LEU A 42 5.76 8.95 7.77
C LEU A 42 7.16 9.55 7.78
N TYR A 43 7.83 9.54 8.93
CA TYR A 43 9.23 9.97 9.06
C TYR A 43 10.15 8.84 8.63
N PHE A 44 10.71 8.97 7.43
CA PHE A 44 11.47 7.90 6.79
C PHE A 44 12.98 8.07 6.99
N THR A 45 13.61 7.02 7.51
CA THR A 45 15.06 6.87 7.62
C THR A 45 15.50 5.52 7.07
N SER A 46 16.58 5.48 6.34
CA SER A 46 17.15 4.23 5.84
C SER A 46 18.65 4.18 6.08
N SER A 47 19.19 2.97 6.23
CA SER A 47 20.62 2.75 6.17
C SER A 47 21.18 3.15 4.81
N ASP A 48 22.43 3.58 4.76
CA ASP A 48 23.12 4.02 3.54
C ASP A 48 23.19 2.95 2.44
N SER A 49 22.97 1.69 2.81
CA SER A 49 22.99 0.56 1.89
C SER A 49 21.71 0.40 1.06
N LEU A 50 20.63 1.15 1.33
CA LEU A 50 19.41 1.06 0.53
C LEU A 50 19.52 1.91 -0.73
N ALA A 51 19.53 1.26 -1.89
CA ALA A 51 19.56 1.94 -3.18
C ALA A 51 18.38 2.93 -3.34
N VAL A 52 18.64 4.06 -3.99
CA VAL A 52 17.61 5.08 -4.26
C VAL A 52 16.42 4.49 -5.04
N ALA A 53 16.70 3.57 -5.96
CA ALA A 53 15.66 2.85 -6.73
C ALA A 53 14.75 2.04 -5.81
N SER A 54 15.33 1.22 -4.91
CA SER A 54 14.57 0.42 -3.94
C SER A 54 13.72 1.29 -3.03
N ARG A 55 14.26 2.42 -2.56
CA ARG A 55 13.51 3.37 -1.72
C ARG A 55 12.30 3.96 -2.45
N ARG A 56 12.47 4.37 -3.71
CA ARG A 56 11.35 4.90 -4.52
C ARG A 56 10.25 3.87 -4.71
N VAL A 57 10.63 2.63 -5.00
CA VAL A 57 9.67 1.54 -5.18
C VAL A 57 8.95 1.20 -3.87
N LEU A 58 9.67 1.18 -2.74
CA LEU A 58 9.08 0.99 -1.42
C LEU A 58 7.96 1.99 -1.17
N MET A 59 8.25 3.28 -1.35
CA MET A 59 7.27 4.35 -1.13
C MET A 59 6.09 4.22 -2.11
N ALA A 60 6.35 4.00 -3.39
CA ALA A 60 5.30 3.87 -4.40
C ALA A 60 4.39 2.65 -4.17
N GLU A 61 4.94 1.51 -3.73
CA GLU A 61 4.16 0.31 -3.39
C GLU A 61 3.27 0.58 -2.17
N ALA A 62 3.83 1.18 -1.12
CA ALA A 62 3.04 1.55 0.06
C ALA A 62 1.93 2.55 -0.28
N ASP A 63 2.23 3.59 -1.05
CA ASP A 63 1.23 4.56 -1.51
C ASP A 63 0.11 3.88 -2.32
N SER A 64 0.46 2.93 -3.20
CA SER A 64 -0.50 2.18 -4.02
C SER A 64 -1.45 1.34 -3.16
N ILE A 65 -0.92 0.65 -2.15
CA ILE A 65 -1.71 -0.18 -1.23
C ILE A 65 -2.66 0.70 -0.41
N TRP A 66 -2.17 1.77 0.18
CA TRP A 66 -2.93 2.60 1.12
C TRP A 66 -3.91 3.54 0.42
N LYS A 67 -3.64 3.92 -0.83
CA LYS A 67 -4.59 4.69 -1.65
C LYS A 67 -5.95 3.99 -1.80
N LEU A 68 -5.96 2.66 -1.89
CA LEU A 68 -7.20 1.88 -1.96
C LEU A 68 -8.01 1.95 -0.66
N GLY A 69 -7.33 2.12 0.49
CA GLY A 69 -7.95 2.31 1.81
C GLY A 69 -8.29 3.77 2.15
N HIS A 70 -8.25 4.68 1.18
CA HIS A 70 -8.45 6.13 1.39
C HIS A 70 -7.48 6.74 2.42
N VAL A 71 -6.28 6.17 2.53
CA VAL A 71 -5.20 6.72 3.36
C VAL A 71 -4.15 7.35 2.46
N ARG A 72 -3.80 8.59 2.73
CA ARG A 72 -2.72 9.31 2.08
C ARG A 72 -1.47 9.25 2.96
N LEU A 73 -0.38 8.70 2.43
CA LEU A 73 0.90 8.67 3.10
C LEU A 73 1.68 9.95 2.76
N ASN A 74 2.13 10.66 3.78
CA ASN A 74 2.96 11.86 3.66
C ASN A 74 4.38 11.51 4.09
N TRP A 75 5.29 11.31 3.13
CA TRP A 75 6.66 10.89 3.38
C TRP A 75 7.55 12.08 3.72
N LEU A 76 7.99 12.15 4.96
CA LEU A 76 8.79 13.22 5.51
C LEU A 76 10.23 12.74 5.78
N ARG A 77 11.16 13.67 5.83
CA ARG A 77 12.52 13.41 6.34
C ARG A 77 12.53 13.54 7.87
N GLU A 78 13.40 12.79 8.53
CA GLU A 78 13.51 12.83 9.99
C GLU A 78 13.85 14.22 10.56
N SER A 79 14.47 15.09 9.76
CA SER A 79 14.79 16.49 10.13
C SER A 79 13.64 17.47 9.96
N THR A 80 12.49 17.02 9.46
CA THR A 80 11.31 17.88 9.29
C THR A 80 10.67 18.11 10.66
N GLU A 81 10.23 19.33 10.92
CA GLU A 81 9.44 19.66 12.12
C GLU A 81 8.21 18.75 12.18
N ALA A 82 7.81 18.39 13.41
CA ALA A 82 6.67 17.51 13.61
C ALA A 82 5.40 18.16 13.03
N GLU A 83 4.79 17.50 12.05
CA GLU A 83 3.50 17.92 11.51
C GLU A 83 2.37 17.44 12.44
N GLU A 84 1.30 18.22 12.49
CA GLU A 84 0.10 17.82 13.24
C GLU A 84 -0.54 16.56 12.63
N GLY A 85 -1.09 15.72 13.49
CA GLY A 85 -1.80 14.51 13.11
C GLY A 85 -1.05 13.21 13.41
N PRO A 86 -1.61 12.09 12.99
CA PRO A 86 -1.03 10.77 13.23
C PRO A 86 0.32 10.64 12.52
N SER A 87 1.30 10.11 13.25
CA SER A 87 2.64 9.99 12.71
C SER A 87 3.29 8.66 13.10
N LEU A 88 4.07 8.11 12.17
CA LEU A 88 4.79 6.85 12.32
C LEU A 88 6.22 7.04 11.81
N ARG A 89 7.20 6.56 12.56
CA ARG A 89 8.57 6.47 12.05
C ARG A 89 8.72 5.20 11.23
N VAL A 90 9.35 5.28 10.07
CA VAL A 90 9.72 4.14 9.22
C VAL A 90 11.24 4.05 9.15
N LEU A 91 11.80 2.99 9.69
CA LEU A 91 13.23 2.75 9.73
C LEU A 91 13.59 1.50 8.91
N VAL A 92 14.36 1.67 7.83
CA VAL A 92 14.88 0.55 7.03
C VAL A 92 16.34 0.27 7.43
N VAL A 93 16.61 -0.95 7.88
CA VAL A 93 17.90 -1.36 8.42
C VAL A 93 18.53 -2.53 7.65
N ALA A 94 19.86 -2.57 7.63
CA ALA A 94 20.63 -3.67 7.06
C ALA A 94 20.98 -4.75 8.12
N ARG A 95 20.00 -5.09 8.95
CA ARG A 95 20.11 -6.13 9.99
C ARG A 95 18.76 -6.81 10.20
N PRO A 96 18.71 -7.99 10.81
CA PRO A 96 17.43 -8.60 11.20
C PRO A 96 16.63 -7.66 12.12
N VAL A 97 15.29 -7.74 12.05
CA VAL A 97 14.44 -7.02 13.02
C VAL A 97 14.60 -7.61 14.41
N PRO A 98 14.44 -6.80 15.49
CA PRO A 98 14.74 -7.23 16.87
C PRO A 98 14.02 -8.48 17.34
N GLN A 99 12.75 -8.66 16.96
CA GLN A 99 11.95 -9.83 17.36
C GLN A 99 12.01 -10.99 16.35
N ALA A 100 12.83 -10.88 15.29
CA ALA A 100 13.07 -12.04 14.43
C ALA A 100 13.66 -13.16 15.27
N SER A 101 12.82 -14.04 15.79
CA SER A 101 13.21 -15.21 16.55
C SER A 101 13.81 -16.27 15.63
N GLU A 102 14.54 -17.21 16.18
CA GLU A 102 15.00 -18.41 15.46
C GLU A 102 13.81 -19.15 14.78
N TYR A 103 12.59 -18.98 15.32
CA TYR A 103 11.37 -19.58 14.82
C TYR A 103 10.70 -18.79 13.68
N SER A 104 11.10 -17.55 13.43
CA SER A 104 10.60 -16.74 12.33
C SER A 104 11.71 -15.97 11.60
N PRO A 105 12.62 -16.67 10.92
CA PRO A 105 13.73 -16.05 10.20
C PRO A 105 13.27 -15.21 8.99
N TRP A 106 11.98 -15.30 8.66
CA TRP A 106 11.34 -14.65 7.52
C TRP A 106 10.65 -13.33 7.87
N THR A 107 10.78 -12.86 9.11
CA THR A 107 10.22 -11.56 9.51
C THR A 107 10.95 -10.44 8.76
N VAL A 108 10.20 -9.70 7.94
CA VAL A 108 10.74 -8.58 7.13
C VAL A 108 10.58 -7.26 7.85
N ALA A 109 9.48 -7.07 8.58
CA ALA A 109 9.25 -5.84 9.32
C ALA A 109 8.58 -6.11 10.66
N GLU A 110 8.56 -5.10 11.51
CA GLU A 110 8.01 -5.15 12.85
C GLU A 110 7.60 -3.75 13.32
N LEU A 111 6.43 -3.62 13.93
CA LEU A 111 5.99 -2.40 14.58
C LEU A 111 6.40 -2.39 16.05
N MET A 112 7.28 -1.45 16.41
CA MET A 112 7.68 -1.20 17.80
C MET A 112 6.89 -0.03 18.37
N ARG A 113 6.28 -0.24 19.54
CA ARG A 113 5.63 0.79 20.35
C ARG A 113 6.40 0.89 21.67
N LEU A 114 7.23 1.91 21.80
CA LEU A 114 7.92 2.20 23.04
C LEU A 114 7.05 3.19 23.83
N GLY A 115 6.66 2.84 25.07
CA GLY A 115 5.74 3.62 25.89
C GLY A 115 6.09 5.12 25.91
N GLY A 116 5.12 5.96 25.49
CA GLY A 116 5.27 7.41 25.44
C GLY A 116 6.09 7.95 24.27
N SER A 117 6.63 7.10 23.39
CA SER A 117 7.38 7.51 22.19
C SER A 117 6.59 7.27 20.91
N GLN A 118 7.03 7.91 19.85
CA GLN A 118 6.49 7.70 18.51
C GLN A 118 6.65 6.24 18.08
N ALA A 119 5.58 5.61 17.59
CA ALA A 119 5.64 4.26 17.07
C ALA A 119 6.62 4.18 15.88
N THR A 120 7.32 3.05 15.77
CA THR A 120 8.35 2.86 14.74
C THR A 120 8.11 1.53 14.02
N ALA A 121 7.90 1.57 12.71
CA ALA A 121 7.95 0.41 11.83
C ALA A 121 9.40 0.17 11.40
N ILE A 122 9.98 -0.96 11.79
CA ILE A 122 11.34 -1.33 11.41
C ILE A 122 11.27 -2.38 10.31
N ALA A 123 11.87 -2.12 9.16
CA ALA A 123 11.96 -3.06 8.05
C ALA A 123 13.42 -3.48 7.78
N SER A 124 13.62 -4.77 7.50
CA SER A 124 14.93 -5.38 7.31
C SER A 124 15.22 -5.67 5.85
N THR A 125 16.30 -5.10 5.31
CA THR A 125 16.77 -5.46 3.96
C THR A 125 17.28 -6.90 3.92
N ILE A 126 17.83 -7.43 5.02
CA ILE A 126 18.28 -8.82 5.10
C ILE A 126 17.06 -9.76 5.05
N GLY A 127 16.01 -9.47 5.82
CA GLY A 127 14.76 -10.23 5.78
C GLY A 127 14.13 -10.22 4.39
N ALA A 128 14.05 -9.03 3.77
CA ALA A 128 13.50 -8.88 2.42
C ALA A 128 14.30 -9.65 1.37
N ARG A 129 15.64 -9.64 1.43
CA ARG A 129 16.49 -10.43 0.52
C ARG A 129 16.28 -11.94 0.69
N ARG A 130 16.11 -12.44 1.90
CA ARG A 130 15.78 -13.86 2.15
C ARG A 130 14.46 -14.26 1.49
N ILE A 131 13.43 -13.42 1.58
CA ILE A 131 12.16 -13.63 0.87
C ILE A 131 12.38 -13.69 -0.64
N LEU A 132 13.16 -12.77 -1.19
CA LEU A 132 13.48 -12.75 -2.63
C LEU A 132 14.24 -14.01 -3.05
N ASP A 133 15.21 -14.46 -2.27
CA ASP A 133 15.99 -15.66 -2.57
C ASP A 133 15.11 -16.93 -2.53
N GLU A 134 14.19 -17.01 -1.59
CA GLU A 134 13.22 -18.11 -1.52
C GLU A 134 12.24 -18.06 -2.70
N GLY A 135 11.70 -16.89 -3.01
CA GLY A 135 10.83 -16.69 -4.16
C GLY A 135 11.52 -17.06 -5.47
N ARG A 136 12.80 -16.73 -5.64
CA ARG A 136 13.60 -17.10 -6.83
C ARG A 136 13.81 -18.61 -6.96
N ARG A 137 13.98 -19.33 -5.88
CA ARG A 137 14.09 -20.81 -5.92
C ARG A 137 12.82 -21.44 -6.46
N GLN A 138 11.69 -20.80 -6.24
CA GLN A 138 10.37 -21.26 -6.69
C GLN A 138 10.00 -20.72 -8.09
N LEU A 139 10.56 -19.57 -8.50
CA LEU A 139 10.35 -18.91 -9.79
C LEU A 139 11.58 -19.14 -10.66
N LEU A 140 11.47 -20.00 -11.67
CA LEU A 140 12.55 -20.30 -12.63
C LEU A 140 13.04 -19.02 -13.32
N GLN A 141 14.30 -18.63 -13.05
CA GLN A 141 15.16 -17.69 -13.76
C GLN A 141 14.53 -16.31 -14.12
N GLU A 142 14.67 -15.34 -13.22
CA GLU A 142 14.38 -13.95 -13.53
C GLU A 142 15.64 -13.06 -13.59
N PRO A 143 15.64 -11.99 -14.41
CA PRO A 143 16.79 -11.12 -14.58
C PRO A 143 17.21 -10.43 -13.28
N VAL A 144 18.51 -10.41 -12.99
CA VAL A 144 19.13 -9.69 -11.87
C VAL A 144 18.82 -8.18 -11.93
N ALA A 145 18.55 -7.64 -13.12
CA ALA A 145 18.23 -6.23 -13.34
C ALA A 145 17.02 -5.70 -12.56
N LEU A 146 16.16 -6.58 -12.02
CA LEU A 146 15.00 -6.19 -11.23
C LEU A 146 15.21 -6.33 -9.72
N GLU A 147 16.42 -6.59 -9.26
CA GLU A 147 16.67 -6.86 -7.83
C GLU A 147 16.30 -5.68 -6.93
N ASP A 148 16.76 -4.48 -7.27
CA ASP A 148 16.43 -3.27 -6.51
C ASP A 148 14.94 -2.96 -6.53
N TYR A 149 14.28 -3.18 -7.67
CA TYR A 149 12.84 -3.01 -7.79
C TYR A 149 12.08 -3.97 -6.87
N ARG A 150 12.43 -5.25 -6.90
CA ARG A 150 11.81 -6.29 -6.06
C ARG A 150 12.08 -6.08 -4.58
N LEU A 151 13.31 -5.69 -4.24
CA LEU A 151 13.64 -5.33 -2.86
C LEU A 151 12.73 -4.21 -2.36
N GLY A 152 12.52 -3.19 -3.18
CA GLY A 152 11.59 -2.11 -2.89
C GLY A 152 10.15 -2.59 -2.70
N LEU A 153 9.64 -3.48 -3.57
CA LEU A 153 8.29 -4.06 -3.44
C LEU A 153 8.11 -4.83 -2.13
N VAL A 154 9.04 -5.73 -1.81
CA VAL A 154 8.98 -6.52 -0.58
C VAL A 154 9.01 -5.63 0.65
N LEU A 155 9.90 -4.64 0.67
CA LEU A 155 9.96 -3.68 1.78
C LEU A 155 8.69 -2.83 1.86
N GLY A 156 8.15 -2.37 0.74
CA GLY A 156 6.92 -1.57 0.69
C GLY A 156 5.71 -2.32 1.24
N ARG A 157 5.56 -3.59 0.88
CA ARG A 157 4.51 -4.49 1.39
C ARG A 157 4.66 -4.74 2.88
N ALA A 158 5.89 -5.00 3.34
CA ALA A 158 6.18 -5.21 4.74
C ALA A 158 5.90 -3.96 5.58
N VAL A 159 6.36 -2.79 5.14
CA VAL A 159 6.06 -1.51 5.80
C VAL A 159 4.57 -1.23 5.81
N SER A 160 3.86 -1.52 4.70
CA SER A 160 2.40 -1.37 4.63
C SER A 160 1.67 -2.23 5.64
N HIS A 161 2.13 -3.45 5.89
CA HIS A 161 1.60 -4.33 6.93
C HIS A 161 1.74 -3.69 8.32
N GLU A 162 2.91 -3.14 8.64
CA GLU A 162 3.16 -2.47 9.93
C GLU A 162 2.35 -1.16 10.08
N ILE A 163 2.17 -0.41 8.99
CA ILE A 163 1.24 0.73 8.95
C ILE A 163 -0.18 0.25 9.29
N GLY A 164 -0.58 -0.93 8.80
CA GLY A 164 -1.86 -1.54 9.14
C GLY A 164 -2.02 -1.79 10.63
N HIS A 165 -1.05 -2.40 11.27
CA HIS A 165 -1.04 -2.57 12.72
C HIS A 165 -1.11 -1.25 13.48
N TYR A 166 -0.44 -0.21 12.96
CA TYR A 166 -0.48 1.12 13.56
C TYR A 166 -1.86 1.76 13.43
N LEU A 167 -2.44 1.83 12.24
CA LEU A 167 -3.72 2.51 11.97
C LEU A 167 -4.92 1.76 12.55
N LEU A 168 -4.92 0.44 12.47
CA LEU A 168 -5.98 -0.41 13.02
C LEU A 168 -5.82 -0.65 14.52
N GLN A 169 -4.72 -0.19 15.10
CA GLN A 169 -4.39 -0.35 16.53
C GLN A 169 -4.53 -1.80 17.03
N THR A 170 -4.13 -2.76 16.21
CA THR A 170 -4.29 -4.18 16.49
C THR A 170 -2.99 -4.95 16.25
N ASN A 171 -2.79 -6.00 17.04
CA ASN A 171 -1.76 -7.01 16.82
C ASN A 171 -2.33 -8.29 16.19
N THR A 172 -3.65 -8.33 15.96
CA THR A 172 -4.29 -9.48 15.34
C THR A 172 -4.13 -9.45 13.82
N HIS A 173 -4.17 -10.63 13.21
CA HIS A 173 -4.00 -10.78 11.78
C HIS A 173 -5.29 -11.26 11.12
N ALA A 174 -5.51 -10.82 9.89
CA ALA A 174 -6.59 -11.30 9.04
C ALA A 174 -6.23 -12.64 8.41
N THR A 175 -7.23 -13.32 7.86
CA THR A 175 -7.05 -14.52 7.05
C THR A 175 -6.68 -14.23 5.60
N ARG A 176 -6.93 -13.02 5.11
CA ARG A 176 -6.71 -12.56 3.73
C ARG A 176 -6.12 -11.16 3.68
N GLY A 177 -5.64 -10.77 2.50
CA GLY A 177 -5.20 -9.41 2.21
C GLY A 177 -3.86 -9.06 2.86
N LEU A 178 -3.65 -7.76 3.04
CA LEU A 178 -2.42 -7.17 3.57
C LEU A 178 -2.10 -7.66 4.99
N MET A 179 -3.14 -7.75 5.85
CA MET A 179 -2.97 -8.02 7.28
C MET A 179 -2.87 -9.50 7.63
N ARG A 180 -2.48 -10.39 6.71
CA ARG A 180 -2.25 -11.80 6.99
C ARG A 180 -0.99 -12.02 7.81
N ALA A 181 -1.04 -12.95 8.77
CA ALA A 181 0.12 -13.34 9.57
C ALA A 181 1.23 -14.02 8.75
N ARG A 182 0.83 -14.71 7.69
CA ARG A 182 1.76 -15.46 6.83
C ARG A 182 1.43 -15.20 5.38
N ILE A 183 2.45 -14.83 4.63
CA ILE A 183 2.40 -14.60 3.20
C ILE A 183 3.48 -15.46 2.57
N ASP A 184 3.15 -16.21 1.54
CA ASP A 184 4.12 -17.02 0.81
C ASP A 184 5.19 -16.14 0.16
N ALA A 185 6.44 -16.59 0.19
CA ALA A 185 7.58 -15.81 -0.33
C ALA A 185 7.42 -15.47 -1.82
N ARG A 186 6.86 -16.41 -2.61
CA ARG A 186 6.57 -16.18 -4.03
C ARG A 186 5.53 -15.07 -4.20
N GLU A 187 4.44 -15.13 -3.45
CA GLU A 187 3.41 -14.10 -3.48
C GLU A 187 3.95 -12.75 -3.02
N PHE A 188 4.77 -12.76 -1.95
CA PHE A 188 5.37 -11.54 -1.41
C PHE A 188 6.32 -10.85 -2.40
N ALA A 189 6.99 -11.63 -3.25
CA ALA A 189 7.93 -11.15 -4.28
C ALA A 189 7.29 -10.99 -5.68
N ASP A 190 6.04 -11.41 -5.89
CA ASP A 190 5.38 -11.35 -7.20
C ASP A 190 5.09 -9.90 -7.62
N LEU A 191 5.55 -9.52 -8.81
CA LEU A 191 5.34 -8.18 -9.37
C LEU A 191 3.87 -7.88 -9.68
N ARG A 192 3.05 -8.90 -9.85
CA ARG A 192 1.64 -8.81 -10.28
C ARG A 192 0.65 -9.03 -9.16
N SER A 193 1.13 -9.27 -7.94
CA SER A 193 0.23 -9.61 -6.84
C SER A 193 -0.65 -8.45 -6.44
N GLY A 194 -1.96 -8.56 -6.72
CA GLY A 194 -3.00 -7.66 -6.20
C GLY A 194 -3.55 -8.07 -4.85
N SER A 195 -2.90 -9.01 -4.14
CA SER A 195 -3.40 -9.57 -2.89
C SER A 195 -3.10 -8.73 -1.65
N PHE A 196 -2.26 -7.69 -1.80
CA PHE A 196 -1.89 -6.77 -0.72
C PHE A 196 -2.89 -5.61 -0.62
N HIS A 197 -4.13 -5.91 -0.34
CA HIS A 197 -5.19 -4.93 -0.09
C HIS A 197 -5.76 -5.13 1.31
N LEU A 198 -6.39 -4.13 1.84
CA LEU A 198 -7.16 -4.25 3.07
C LEU A 198 -8.42 -5.06 2.81
N ASP A 199 -8.89 -5.77 3.82
CA ASP A 199 -10.21 -6.36 3.74
C ASP A 199 -11.29 -5.28 4.00
N ARG A 200 -12.54 -5.63 3.66
CA ARG A 200 -13.66 -4.70 3.77
C ARG A 200 -13.90 -4.19 5.19
N ALA A 201 -13.59 -4.99 6.21
CA ALA A 201 -13.77 -4.60 7.59
C ALA A 201 -12.73 -3.54 8.01
N ALA A 202 -11.47 -3.74 7.62
CA ALA A 202 -10.41 -2.76 7.84
C ALA A 202 -10.66 -1.45 7.06
N GLU A 203 -11.10 -1.53 5.81
CA GLU A 203 -11.49 -0.34 5.02
C GLU A 203 -12.62 0.45 5.69
N ALA A 204 -13.67 -0.22 6.15
CA ALA A 204 -14.78 0.42 6.84
C ALA A 204 -14.33 1.09 8.15
N HIS A 205 -13.44 0.44 8.91
CA HIS A 205 -12.87 1.01 10.12
C HIS A 205 -12.06 2.28 9.84
N LEU A 206 -11.20 2.26 8.83
CA LEU A 206 -10.41 3.43 8.43
C LEU A 206 -11.29 4.58 7.92
N ALA A 207 -12.34 4.28 7.17
CA ALA A 207 -13.31 5.28 6.73
C ALA A 207 -14.02 5.96 7.93
N ALA A 208 -14.37 5.18 8.96
CA ALA A 208 -14.96 5.72 10.19
C ALA A 208 -13.95 6.60 10.95
N LEU A 209 -12.68 6.20 11.03
CA LEU A 209 -11.61 7.00 11.63
C LEU A 209 -11.41 8.32 10.86
N ALA A 210 -11.38 8.28 9.54
CA ALA A 210 -11.26 9.47 8.71
C ALA A 210 -12.42 10.44 8.91
N ALA A 211 -13.64 9.92 9.04
CA ALA A 211 -14.84 10.73 9.27
C ALA A 211 -14.88 11.36 10.68
N SER A 212 -14.34 10.69 11.69
CA SER A 212 -14.30 11.19 13.05
C SER A 212 -13.20 12.23 13.31
N GLY A 213 -12.20 12.30 12.44
CA GLY A 213 -10.99 13.13 12.64
C GLY A 213 -10.13 12.66 13.83
N ASN A 214 -10.44 11.52 14.42
CA ASN A 214 -9.86 11.07 15.68
C ASN A 214 -9.03 9.80 15.49
N LEU A 215 -7.77 9.96 15.11
CA LEU A 215 -6.76 8.97 15.44
C LEU A 215 -6.24 9.29 16.85
N SER A 216 -7.01 8.91 17.86
CA SER A 216 -6.54 8.96 19.25
C SER A 216 -5.32 8.06 19.35
N THR A 217 -4.19 8.63 19.76
CA THR A 217 -2.98 7.87 20.11
C THR A 217 -3.16 7.08 21.42
N GLU A 218 -4.33 7.21 22.05
CA GLU A 218 -4.69 6.46 23.24
C GLU A 218 -5.13 5.04 22.87
N THR A 219 -4.50 4.08 23.49
CA THR A 219 -4.75 2.63 23.40
C THR A 219 -6.17 2.29 23.90
N THR A 220 -7.17 2.57 23.08
CA THR A 220 -8.55 2.17 23.37
C THR A 220 -8.91 0.99 22.48
N SER A 221 -9.33 -0.10 23.08
CA SER A 221 -9.88 -1.35 22.51
C SER A 221 -9.66 -1.52 20.99
N GLY A 222 -8.53 -2.09 20.63
CA GLY A 222 -8.10 -2.27 19.24
C GLY A 222 -9.12 -3.00 18.38
N PHE A 223 -9.08 -2.72 17.09
CA PHE A 223 -9.79 -3.45 16.07
C PHE A 223 -9.46 -4.95 16.19
N SER A 224 -10.48 -5.79 16.24
CA SER A 224 -10.33 -7.23 16.25
C SER A 224 -10.92 -7.81 14.97
N TYR A 225 -10.17 -8.66 14.30
CA TYR A 225 -10.74 -9.43 13.21
C TYR A 225 -11.75 -10.44 13.75
N PRO A 226 -12.90 -10.61 13.09
CA PRO A 226 -13.82 -11.67 13.47
C PRO A 226 -13.10 -13.02 13.38
N SER A 227 -13.26 -13.84 14.41
CA SER A 227 -12.75 -15.21 14.41
C SER A 227 -13.33 -15.99 13.24
N PRO A 228 -12.55 -16.92 12.64
CA PRO A 228 -12.98 -17.72 11.51
C PRO A 228 -14.13 -18.66 11.86
#